data_da2dce480526c8e0162bc49ab3ec0881
#
_entry.id   da2dce480526c8e0162bc49ab3ec0881
#
_cell.length_a   1.000
_cell.length_b   1.000
_cell.length_c   1.000
_cell.angle_alpha   90.00
_cell.angle_beta   90.00
_cell.angle_gamma   90.00
#
_symmetry.space_group_name_H-M   'P 1'
#
loop_
_entity.id
_entity.type
_entity.pdbx_description
1 polymer ?
#
loop_
_entity_poly.entity_id
_entity_poly.type
_entity_poly.pdbx_seq_one_letter_code
_entity_poly.pdbx_strand_id
1 'polypeptide(L)'
;MSMSLYDQHVLLDCMLEMGDLLLDCGAEISRVEDTLSRIGMAYGANRADVFVIPALISITLNFPETVPVTETRRITSTGSTDFYRLEKINALSRRCCVEPIPLAELRRNLDHVAAGRKPFSVVFWGSMLGGGGFAVFFGGSLWDGLAAAIFGAGICLLQTRLGHTKLNTVAFNLLISLLTGLAVGLITGLIPALHMDKILIGDIMLLIPGLAMTNAIRNMLVGNTISGVVRLAESLIWAAALAGGFMVALVIVGLLP
;
A
#
# COMPACT_ATOMS: atom_id res chain seq x y z
N MET A 1 -26.27 23.89 16.87
CA MET A 1 -26.74 24.21 15.52
C MET A 1 -26.89 22.88 14.79
N SER A 2 -28.10 22.46 14.43
CA SER A 2 -28.29 21.18 13.75
C SER A 2 -27.64 21.23 12.37
N MET A 3 -26.80 20.23 12.06
CA MET A 3 -26.16 20.11 10.74
C MET A 3 -27.24 19.85 9.68
N SER A 4 -27.23 20.60 8.57
CA SER A 4 -28.23 20.41 7.51
C SER A 4 -28.05 19.01 6.87
N LEU A 5 -29.13 18.46 6.29
CA LEU A 5 -29.07 17.16 5.61
C LEU A 5 -28.00 17.17 4.47
N TYR A 6 -27.89 18.29 3.78
CA TYR A 6 -26.86 18.49 2.75
C TYR A 6 -25.43 18.38 3.34
N ASP A 7 -25.17 19.06 4.47
CA ASP A 7 -23.86 19.01 5.12
C ASP A 7 -23.53 17.60 5.66
N GLN A 8 -24.55 16.84 6.11
CA GLN A 8 -24.38 15.44 6.55
C GLN A 8 -23.90 14.56 5.39
N HIS A 9 -24.48 14.70 4.20
CA HIS A 9 -24.02 13.99 3.00
C HIS A 9 -22.60 14.40 2.58
N VAL A 10 -22.29 15.70 2.62
CA VAL A 10 -20.93 16.18 2.31
C VAL A 10 -19.91 15.64 3.31
N LEU A 11 -20.25 15.58 4.60
CA LEU A 11 -19.39 14.99 5.62
C LEU A 11 -19.16 13.49 5.37
N LEU A 12 -20.24 12.73 5.10
CA LEU A 12 -20.17 11.30 4.80
C LEU A 12 -19.29 11.04 3.58
N ASP A 13 -19.41 11.82 2.51
CA ASP A 13 -18.59 11.70 1.32
C ASP A 13 -17.10 11.97 1.63
N CYS A 14 -16.78 13.01 2.42
CA CYS A 14 -15.43 13.28 2.89
C CYS A 14 -14.86 12.14 3.77
N MET A 15 -15.70 11.59 4.66
CA MET A 15 -15.30 10.46 5.51
C MET A 15 -15.03 9.20 4.69
N LEU A 16 -15.88 8.90 3.71
CA LEU A 16 -15.68 7.78 2.79
C LEU A 16 -14.40 7.93 1.97
N GLU A 17 -14.13 9.15 1.49
CA GLU A 17 -12.87 9.44 0.77
C GLU A 17 -11.66 9.30 1.68
N MET A 18 -11.71 9.80 2.91
CA MET A 18 -10.64 9.62 3.89
C MET A 18 -10.40 8.13 4.18
N GLY A 19 -11.46 7.34 4.35
CA GLY A 19 -11.37 5.90 4.56
C GLY A 19 -10.73 5.16 3.38
N ASP A 20 -11.11 5.51 2.15
CA ASP A 20 -10.52 4.96 0.93
C ASP A 20 -9.02 5.29 0.86
N LEU A 21 -8.63 6.53 1.09
CA LEU A 21 -7.23 6.96 1.13
C LEU A 21 -6.43 6.25 2.23
N LEU A 22 -7.01 6.05 3.41
CA LEU A 22 -6.37 5.30 4.51
C LEU A 22 -6.10 3.85 4.10
N LEU A 23 -7.11 3.17 3.52
CA LEU A 23 -6.97 1.79 3.03
C LEU A 23 -5.97 1.69 1.88
N ASP A 24 -6.00 2.64 0.94
CA ASP A 24 -5.05 2.71 -0.18
C ASP A 24 -3.61 2.89 0.31
N CYS A 25 -3.40 3.60 1.41
CA CYS A 25 -2.10 3.78 2.04
C CYS A 25 -1.66 2.62 2.93
N GLY A 26 -2.47 1.58 3.09
CA GLY A 26 -2.14 0.39 3.88
C GLY A 26 -2.46 0.51 5.37
N ALA A 27 -3.41 1.37 5.75
CA ALA A 27 -3.91 1.43 7.12
C ALA A 27 -4.63 0.13 7.52
N GLU A 28 -4.55 -0.19 8.80
CA GLU A 28 -5.30 -1.30 9.41
C GLU A 28 -6.79 -0.98 9.47
N ILE A 29 -7.65 -1.98 9.21
CA ILE A 29 -9.10 -1.82 9.16
C ILE A 29 -9.66 -1.23 10.45
N SER A 30 -9.28 -1.79 11.60
CA SER A 30 -9.72 -1.30 12.90
C SER A 30 -9.34 0.16 13.17
N ARG A 31 -8.18 0.60 12.65
CA ARG A 31 -7.76 2.00 12.74
C ARG A 31 -8.56 2.91 11.82
N VAL A 32 -8.95 2.43 10.65
CA VAL A 32 -9.83 3.18 9.74
C VAL A 32 -11.19 3.38 10.40
N GLU A 33 -11.78 2.31 10.94
CA GLU A 33 -13.07 2.36 11.66
C GLU A 33 -13.02 3.32 12.84
N ASP A 34 -12.02 3.21 13.72
CA ASP A 34 -11.84 4.12 14.88
C ASP A 34 -11.68 5.59 14.43
N THR A 35 -10.86 5.82 13.40
CA THR A 35 -10.61 7.18 12.88
C THR A 35 -11.89 7.82 12.33
N LEU A 36 -12.63 7.09 11.50
CA LEU A 36 -13.86 7.59 10.89
C LEU A 36 -14.96 7.78 11.94
N SER A 37 -15.09 6.85 12.90
CA SER A 37 -16.05 7.00 14.00
C SER A 37 -15.76 8.26 14.83
N ARG A 38 -14.52 8.51 15.20
CA ARG A 38 -14.11 9.72 15.93
C ARG A 38 -14.42 11.01 15.18
N ILE A 39 -14.20 11.02 13.87
CA ILE A 39 -14.51 12.18 13.02
C ILE A 39 -16.03 12.43 13.03
N GLY A 40 -16.85 11.39 12.81
CA GLY A 40 -18.30 11.54 12.85
C GLY A 40 -18.77 12.15 14.17
N MET A 41 -18.24 11.66 15.30
CA MET A 41 -18.55 12.19 16.63
C MET A 41 -18.06 13.64 16.82
N ALA A 42 -16.86 13.98 16.33
CA ALA A 42 -16.33 15.35 16.43
C ALA A 42 -17.17 16.36 15.65
N TYR A 43 -17.77 15.96 14.53
CA TYR A 43 -18.68 16.79 13.77
C TYR A 43 -20.13 16.80 14.30
N GLY A 44 -20.36 16.23 15.49
CA GLY A 44 -21.62 16.36 16.22
C GLY A 44 -22.61 15.22 16.00
N ALA A 45 -22.22 14.11 15.42
CA ALA A 45 -23.03 12.90 15.42
C ALA A 45 -23.14 12.32 16.84
N ASN A 46 -24.34 11.87 17.24
CA ASN A 46 -24.57 11.16 18.51
C ASN A 46 -24.04 9.72 18.43
N ARG A 47 -24.00 9.17 17.22
CA ARG A 47 -23.52 7.81 16.93
C ARG A 47 -22.97 7.75 15.52
N ALA A 48 -21.84 7.07 15.37
CA ALA A 48 -21.20 6.78 14.11
C ALA A 48 -20.92 5.28 14.04
N ASP A 49 -21.69 4.57 13.21
CA ASP A 49 -21.46 3.15 12.94
C ASP A 49 -20.64 3.03 11.66
N VAL A 50 -19.43 2.53 11.77
CA VAL A 50 -18.49 2.39 10.65
C VAL A 50 -18.17 0.93 10.46
N PHE A 51 -18.35 0.43 9.25
CA PHE A 51 -18.01 -0.93 8.87
C PHE A 51 -17.09 -0.91 7.66
N VAL A 52 -15.94 -1.57 7.80
CA VAL A 52 -14.88 -1.56 6.78
C VAL A 52 -14.45 -2.97 6.46
N ILE A 53 -14.51 -3.31 5.17
CA ILE A 53 -13.84 -4.48 4.59
C ILE A 53 -12.97 -4.04 3.41
N PRO A 54 -12.04 -4.86 2.91
CA PRO A 54 -11.12 -4.47 1.83
C PRO A 54 -11.79 -3.92 0.56
N ALA A 55 -13.04 -4.32 0.30
CA ALA A 55 -13.77 -3.94 -0.92
C ALA A 55 -14.87 -2.89 -0.69
N LEU A 56 -15.17 -2.54 0.58
CA LEU A 56 -16.33 -1.71 0.91
C LEU A 56 -16.13 -0.95 2.22
N ILE A 57 -16.56 0.30 2.23
CA ILE A 57 -16.76 1.09 3.45
C ILE A 57 -18.24 1.47 3.51
N SER A 58 -18.86 1.26 4.68
CA SER A 58 -20.22 1.71 4.99
C SER A 58 -20.17 2.54 6.25
N ILE A 59 -20.77 3.74 6.21
CA ILE A 59 -20.82 4.67 7.34
C ILE A 59 -22.27 5.09 7.56
N THR A 60 -22.74 4.92 8.80
CA THR A 60 -24.03 5.42 9.26
C THR A 60 -23.79 6.48 10.33
N LEU A 61 -24.25 7.70 10.10
CA LEU A 61 -24.22 8.77 11.09
C LEU A 61 -25.62 9.07 11.59
N ASN A 62 -25.73 9.21 12.91
CA ASN A 62 -26.95 9.63 13.57
C ASN A 62 -26.72 10.97 14.25
N PHE A 63 -27.39 12.02 13.78
CA PHE A 63 -27.35 13.35 14.38
C PHE A 63 -28.60 13.62 15.23
N PRO A 64 -28.51 14.55 16.21
CA PRO A 64 -29.70 14.98 16.95
C PRO A 64 -30.82 15.45 16.01
N GLU A 65 -32.06 15.06 16.30
CA GLU A 65 -33.27 15.52 15.60
C GLU A 65 -33.34 15.17 14.10
N THR A 66 -32.48 14.27 13.58
CA THR A 66 -32.52 13.84 12.18
C THR A 66 -32.63 12.33 12.07
N VAL A 67 -33.04 11.86 10.89
CA VAL A 67 -33.03 10.44 10.55
C VAL A 67 -31.56 10.01 10.29
N PRO A 68 -31.12 8.82 10.74
CA PRO A 68 -29.79 8.32 10.44
C PRO A 68 -29.54 8.28 8.93
N VAL A 69 -28.39 8.77 8.52
CA VAL A 69 -27.96 8.75 7.11
C VAL A 69 -26.85 7.73 6.93
N THR A 70 -27.02 6.85 5.94
CA THR A 70 -26.03 5.82 5.61
C THR A 70 -25.52 6.03 4.19
N GLU A 71 -24.22 6.03 4.03
CA GLU A 71 -23.58 5.98 2.73
C GLU A 71 -22.55 4.86 2.65
N THR A 72 -22.36 4.35 1.43
CA THR A 72 -21.51 3.21 1.16
C THR A 72 -20.64 3.49 -0.07
N ARG A 73 -19.35 3.17 0.03
CA ARG A 73 -18.41 3.31 -1.09
C ARG A 73 -17.72 1.99 -1.37
N ARG A 74 -17.72 1.59 -2.63
CA ARG A 74 -16.92 0.46 -3.10
C ARG A 74 -15.47 0.90 -3.20
N ILE A 75 -14.57 0.11 -2.60
CA ILE A 75 -13.12 0.30 -2.69
C ILE A 75 -12.60 -0.55 -3.84
N THR A 76 -11.89 0.07 -4.77
CA THR A 76 -11.29 -0.58 -5.93
C THR A 76 -9.77 -0.50 -5.92
N SER A 77 -9.20 0.26 -4.97
CA SER A 77 -7.75 0.35 -4.80
C SER A 77 -7.19 -0.97 -4.27
N THR A 78 -6.10 -1.42 -4.86
CA THR A 78 -5.42 -2.66 -4.42
C THR A 78 -4.59 -2.48 -3.15
N GLY A 79 -4.54 -1.26 -2.61
CA GLY A 79 -3.77 -0.89 -1.44
C GLY A 79 -2.26 -0.91 -1.71
N SER A 80 -1.62 0.19 -1.44
CA SER A 80 -0.16 0.30 -1.48
C SER A 80 0.34 0.69 -0.09
N THR A 81 1.61 0.46 0.23
CA THR A 81 2.17 0.99 1.46
C THR A 81 2.71 2.40 1.21
N ASP A 82 1.92 3.42 1.53
CA ASP A 82 2.29 4.82 1.41
C ASP A 82 2.27 5.55 2.75
N PHE A 83 3.34 5.39 3.53
CA PHE A 83 3.46 6.04 4.83
C PHE A 83 3.51 7.57 4.76
N TYR A 84 3.91 8.15 3.64
CA TYR A 84 3.93 9.61 3.48
C TYR A 84 2.50 10.18 3.41
N ARG A 85 1.63 9.60 2.58
CA ARG A 85 0.22 9.97 2.55
C ARG A 85 -0.50 9.58 3.84
N LEU A 86 -0.20 8.40 4.38
CA LEU A 86 -0.78 7.90 5.63
C LEU A 86 -0.54 8.85 6.81
N GLU A 87 0.67 9.38 6.95
CA GLU A 87 0.99 10.38 7.97
C GLU A 87 0.16 11.65 7.83
N LYS A 88 0.03 12.17 6.61
CA LYS A 88 -0.76 13.37 6.33
C LYS A 88 -2.25 13.19 6.63
N ILE A 89 -2.82 12.03 6.24
CA ILE A 89 -4.22 11.72 6.51
C ILE A 89 -4.45 11.60 8.02
N ASN A 90 -3.55 10.92 8.74
CA ASN A 90 -3.62 10.80 10.18
C ASN A 90 -3.45 12.15 10.90
N ALA A 91 -2.62 13.05 10.37
CA ALA A 91 -2.50 14.42 10.91
C ALA A 91 -3.78 15.22 10.69
N LEU A 92 -4.38 15.13 9.48
CA LEU A 92 -5.64 15.76 9.17
C LEU A 92 -6.79 15.24 10.05
N SER A 93 -6.90 13.91 10.20
CA SER A 93 -7.94 13.29 11.04
C SER A 93 -7.84 13.73 12.50
N ARG A 94 -6.62 13.75 13.07
CA ARG A 94 -6.41 14.25 14.44
C ARG A 94 -6.80 15.72 14.60
N ARG A 95 -6.46 16.57 13.61
CA ARG A 95 -6.87 17.98 13.61
C ARG A 95 -8.40 18.11 13.61
N CYS A 96 -9.10 17.37 12.76
CA CYS A 96 -10.57 17.37 12.70
C CYS A 96 -11.22 16.87 13.99
N CYS A 97 -10.59 15.93 14.72
CA CYS A 97 -11.09 15.43 16.00
C CYS A 97 -10.90 16.44 17.14
N VAL A 98 -9.88 17.31 17.10
CA VAL A 98 -9.65 18.34 18.12
C VAL A 98 -10.49 19.58 17.82
N GLU A 99 -10.48 20.03 16.58
CA GLU A 99 -11.21 21.21 16.12
C GLU A 99 -11.79 20.91 14.73
N PRO A 100 -13.12 20.68 14.65
CA PRO A 100 -13.79 20.43 13.38
C PRO A 100 -13.59 21.61 12.42
N ILE A 101 -12.98 21.34 11.28
CA ILE A 101 -12.75 22.35 10.23
C ILE A 101 -13.96 22.41 9.29
N PRO A 102 -14.20 23.53 8.59
CA PRO A 102 -15.28 23.64 7.60
C PRO A 102 -15.19 22.52 6.55
N LEU A 103 -16.32 21.94 6.15
CA LEU A 103 -16.37 20.81 5.20
C LEU A 103 -15.66 21.11 3.86
N ALA A 104 -15.76 22.35 3.38
CA ALA A 104 -15.07 22.78 2.16
C ALA A 104 -13.54 22.80 2.33
N GLU A 105 -13.03 23.07 3.54
CA GLU A 105 -11.61 22.98 3.85
C GLU A 105 -11.16 21.52 4.00
N LEU A 106 -11.98 20.68 4.65
CA LEU A 106 -11.74 19.25 4.76
C LEU A 106 -11.59 18.60 3.37
N ARG A 107 -12.53 18.90 2.46
CA ARG A 107 -12.49 18.42 1.08
C ARG A 107 -11.19 18.81 0.38
N ARG A 108 -10.83 20.08 0.40
CA ARG A 108 -9.59 20.56 -0.22
C ARG A 108 -8.34 19.90 0.35
N ASN A 109 -8.32 19.67 1.66
CA ASN A 109 -7.19 18.98 2.30
C ASN A 109 -7.10 17.52 1.89
N LEU A 110 -8.22 16.81 1.74
CA LEU A 110 -8.27 15.45 1.22
C LEU A 110 -7.78 15.40 -0.23
N ASP A 111 -8.28 16.27 -1.10
CA ASP A 111 -7.80 16.37 -2.50
C ASP A 111 -6.29 16.61 -2.56
N HIS A 112 -5.77 17.49 -1.71
CA HIS A 112 -4.34 17.77 -1.64
C HIS A 112 -3.52 16.54 -1.19
N VAL A 113 -4.03 15.77 -0.23
CA VAL A 113 -3.37 14.54 0.23
C VAL A 113 -3.47 13.46 -0.83
N ALA A 114 -4.62 13.32 -1.49
CA ALA A 114 -4.82 12.37 -2.59
C ALA A 114 -3.86 12.61 -3.76
N ALA A 115 -3.64 13.88 -4.12
CA ALA A 115 -2.69 14.29 -5.16
C ALA A 115 -1.22 14.15 -4.75
N GLY A 116 -0.95 14.04 -3.43
CA GLY A 116 0.41 13.93 -2.88
C GLY A 116 1.11 12.65 -3.33
N ARG A 117 2.38 12.78 -3.73
CA ARG A 117 3.22 11.63 -4.11
C ARG A 117 4.51 11.63 -3.30
N LYS A 118 5.02 10.45 -3.02
CA LYS A 118 6.37 10.30 -2.44
C LYS A 118 7.40 10.94 -3.37
N PRO A 119 8.39 11.67 -2.85
CA PRO A 119 9.52 12.13 -3.66
C PRO A 119 10.21 10.92 -4.30
N PHE A 120 10.35 10.95 -5.64
CA PHE A 120 11.00 9.86 -6.37
C PHE A 120 12.40 9.55 -5.85
N SER A 121 13.17 10.60 -5.49
CA SER A 121 14.51 10.44 -4.92
C SER A 121 14.55 9.57 -3.67
N VAL A 122 13.58 9.73 -2.76
CA VAL A 122 13.53 8.94 -1.53
C VAL A 122 13.26 7.46 -1.82
N VAL A 123 12.34 7.17 -2.74
CA VAL A 123 12.05 5.80 -3.14
C VAL A 123 13.24 5.18 -3.86
N PHE A 124 13.87 5.93 -4.76
CA PHE A 124 15.03 5.48 -5.54
C PHE A 124 16.22 5.10 -4.64
N TRP A 125 16.66 6.01 -3.77
CA TRP A 125 17.75 5.72 -2.84
C TRP A 125 17.38 4.66 -1.81
N GLY A 126 16.11 4.64 -1.37
CA GLY A 126 15.60 3.58 -0.49
C GLY A 126 15.65 2.20 -1.13
N SER A 127 15.30 2.08 -2.40
CA SER A 127 15.40 0.81 -3.15
C SER A 127 16.84 0.34 -3.32
N MET A 128 17.76 1.25 -3.63
CA MET A 128 19.19 0.93 -3.72
C MET A 128 19.74 0.43 -2.38
N LEU A 129 19.51 1.17 -1.31
CA LEU A 129 19.99 0.81 0.03
C LEU A 129 19.32 -0.48 0.53
N GLY A 130 18.05 -0.67 0.24
CA GLY A 130 17.30 -1.88 0.61
C GLY A 130 17.84 -3.11 -0.11
N GLY A 131 17.90 -3.10 -1.44
CA GLY A 131 18.41 -4.23 -2.23
C GLY A 131 19.85 -4.58 -1.85
N GLY A 132 20.74 -3.58 -1.85
CA GLY A 132 22.14 -3.78 -1.48
C GLY A 132 22.33 -4.24 -0.03
N GLY A 133 21.60 -3.63 0.90
CA GLY A 133 21.67 -3.99 2.33
C GLY A 133 21.19 -5.41 2.60
N PHE A 134 20.08 -5.83 1.99
CA PHE A 134 19.60 -7.21 2.13
C PHE A 134 20.55 -8.23 1.48
N ALA A 135 21.11 -7.94 0.31
CA ALA A 135 22.10 -8.83 -0.32
C ALA A 135 23.29 -9.11 0.61
N VAL A 136 23.86 -8.06 1.22
CA VAL A 136 24.97 -8.21 2.19
C VAL A 136 24.49 -8.89 3.47
N PHE A 137 23.31 -8.53 3.99
CA PHE A 137 22.73 -9.14 5.21
C PHE A 137 22.58 -10.67 5.08
N PHE A 138 22.18 -11.15 3.90
CA PHE A 138 22.07 -12.58 3.61
C PHE A 138 23.40 -13.25 3.19
N GLY A 139 24.53 -12.63 3.48
CA GLY A 139 25.86 -13.20 3.33
C GLY A 139 26.49 -12.98 1.94
N GLY A 140 25.99 -12.01 1.17
CA GLY A 140 26.65 -11.56 -0.04
C GLY A 140 27.89 -10.71 0.24
N SER A 141 28.80 -10.65 -0.72
CA SER A 141 29.96 -9.76 -0.70
C SER A 141 29.53 -8.28 -0.87
N LEU A 142 30.45 -7.35 -0.64
CA LEU A 142 30.18 -5.93 -0.95
C LEU A 142 29.89 -5.68 -2.43
N TRP A 143 30.47 -6.50 -3.31
CA TRP A 143 30.21 -6.43 -4.76
C TRP A 143 28.80 -6.92 -5.10
N ASP A 144 28.31 -7.97 -4.43
CA ASP A 144 26.93 -8.42 -4.56
C ASP A 144 25.96 -7.35 -4.05
N GLY A 145 26.29 -6.71 -2.92
CA GLY A 145 25.51 -5.59 -2.38
C GLY A 145 25.44 -4.40 -3.34
N LEU A 146 26.58 -4.05 -3.98
CA LEU A 146 26.59 -2.96 -4.96
C LEU A 146 25.77 -3.33 -6.22
N ALA A 147 25.90 -4.56 -6.70
CA ALA A 147 25.11 -5.05 -7.83
C ALA A 147 23.60 -5.04 -7.49
N ALA A 148 23.19 -5.58 -6.34
CA ALA A 148 21.81 -5.56 -5.89
C ALA A 148 21.27 -4.12 -5.71
N ALA A 149 22.09 -3.17 -5.26
CA ALA A 149 21.70 -1.77 -5.19
C ALA A 149 21.39 -1.19 -6.58
N ILE A 150 22.17 -1.53 -7.60
CA ILE A 150 21.95 -1.11 -8.99
C ILE A 150 20.65 -1.74 -9.53
N PHE A 151 20.42 -3.03 -9.30
CA PHE A 151 19.17 -3.69 -9.70
C PHE A 151 17.97 -3.16 -8.92
N GLY A 152 18.10 -2.86 -7.63
CA GLY A 152 17.07 -2.19 -6.83
C GLY A 152 16.67 -0.83 -7.40
N ALA A 153 17.64 -0.04 -7.91
CA ALA A 153 17.36 1.18 -8.66
C ALA A 153 16.59 0.88 -9.96
N GLY A 154 16.98 -0.17 -10.69
CA GLY A 154 16.29 -0.65 -11.88
C GLY A 154 14.84 -1.05 -11.60
N ILE A 155 14.60 -1.79 -10.52
CA ILE A 155 13.25 -2.16 -10.04
C ILE A 155 12.42 -0.90 -9.77
N CYS A 156 12.96 0.09 -9.05
CA CYS A 156 12.29 1.35 -8.78
C CYS A 156 11.91 2.10 -10.08
N LEU A 157 12.80 2.14 -11.05
CA LEU A 157 12.54 2.76 -12.36
C LEU A 157 11.45 2.00 -13.13
N LEU A 158 11.50 0.67 -13.15
CA LEU A 158 10.49 -0.19 -13.79
C LEU A 158 9.13 0.01 -13.13
N GLN A 159 9.07 -0.02 -11.80
CA GLN A 159 7.84 0.23 -11.04
C GLN A 159 7.25 1.62 -11.35
N THR A 160 8.08 2.65 -11.44
CA THR A 160 7.62 4.01 -11.74
C THR A 160 7.12 4.13 -13.18
N ARG A 161 7.80 3.51 -14.15
CA ARG A 161 7.42 3.57 -15.57
C ARG A 161 6.22 2.70 -15.91
N LEU A 162 6.20 1.47 -15.39
CA LEU A 162 5.13 0.50 -15.64
C LEU A 162 3.92 0.68 -14.72
N GLY A 163 4.05 1.35 -13.58
CA GLY A 163 2.94 1.62 -12.65
C GLY A 163 1.80 2.47 -13.26
N HIS A 164 2.06 3.15 -14.39
CA HIS A 164 1.03 3.85 -15.16
C HIS A 164 0.29 2.94 -16.16
N THR A 165 0.73 1.70 -16.34
CA THR A 165 0.06 0.74 -17.21
C THR A 165 -1.16 0.15 -16.51
N LYS A 166 -2.19 -0.19 -17.26
CA LYS A 166 -3.42 -0.85 -16.74
C LYS A 166 -3.20 -2.35 -16.45
N LEU A 167 -1.96 -2.74 -16.12
CA LEU A 167 -1.66 -4.13 -15.79
C LEU A 167 -2.24 -4.49 -14.43
N ASN A 168 -2.81 -5.68 -14.33
CA ASN A 168 -3.17 -6.28 -13.06
C ASN A 168 -1.91 -6.48 -12.20
N THR A 169 -2.00 -6.28 -10.89
CA THR A 169 -0.89 -6.42 -9.93
C THR A 169 -0.16 -7.76 -10.04
N VAL A 170 -0.87 -8.85 -10.31
CA VAL A 170 -0.29 -10.19 -10.50
C VAL A 170 0.60 -10.23 -11.74
N ALA A 171 0.09 -9.75 -12.89
CA ALA A 171 0.86 -9.69 -14.14
C ALA A 171 2.05 -8.72 -14.02
N PHE A 172 1.85 -7.62 -13.31
CA PHE A 172 2.90 -6.64 -13.03
C PHE A 172 4.04 -7.24 -12.20
N ASN A 173 3.72 -7.95 -11.11
CA ASN A 173 4.72 -8.60 -10.25
C ASN A 173 5.48 -9.71 -11.00
N LEU A 174 4.77 -10.52 -11.79
CA LEU A 174 5.38 -11.55 -12.62
C LEU A 174 6.36 -10.95 -13.66
N LEU A 175 5.95 -9.84 -14.31
CA LEU A 175 6.79 -9.19 -15.32
C LEU A 175 8.04 -8.56 -14.69
N ILE A 176 7.91 -7.85 -13.56
CA ILE A 176 9.06 -7.22 -12.89
C ILE A 176 10.05 -8.28 -12.41
N SER A 177 9.56 -9.36 -11.76
CA SER A 177 10.42 -10.42 -11.26
C SER A 177 11.13 -11.18 -12.39
N LEU A 178 10.42 -11.42 -13.52
CA LEU A 178 11.01 -12.02 -14.70
C LEU A 178 12.15 -11.15 -15.28
N LEU A 179 11.87 -9.85 -15.49
CA LEU A 179 12.86 -8.93 -16.05
C LEU A 179 14.07 -8.76 -15.13
N THR A 180 13.84 -8.63 -13.83
CA THR A 180 14.91 -8.52 -12.83
C THR A 180 15.73 -9.81 -12.79
N GLY A 181 15.09 -10.99 -12.73
CA GLY A 181 15.76 -12.28 -12.70
C GLY A 181 16.61 -12.53 -13.94
N LEU A 182 16.10 -12.18 -15.14
CA LEU A 182 16.87 -12.29 -16.38
C LEU A 182 18.08 -11.34 -16.37
N ALA A 183 17.91 -10.10 -15.95
CA ALA A 183 18.99 -9.12 -15.91
C ALA A 183 20.10 -9.55 -14.92
N VAL A 184 19.72 -9.99 -13.72
CA VAL A 184 20.68 -10.52 -12.72
C VAL A 184 21.40 -11.74 -13.27
N GLY A 185 20.67 -12.71 -13.82
CA GLY A 185 21.25 -13.94 -14.35
C GLY A 185 22.25 -13.70 -15.49
N LEU A 186 21.92 -12.80 -16.43
CA LEU A 186 22.83 -12.43 -17.52
C LEU A 186 24.11 -11.77 -17.00
N ILE A 187 23.99 -10.84 -16.06
CA ILE A 187 25.16 -10.11 -15.54
C ILE A 187 26.05 -11.00 -14.67
N THR A 188 25.46 -11.88 -13.84
CA THR A 188 26.25 -12.82 -13.04
C THR A 188 26.92 -13.90 -13.89
N GLY A 189 26.32 -14.28 -15.03
CA GLY A 189 26.97 -15.13 -16.02
C GLY A 189 28.21 -14.49 -16.68
N LEU A 190 28.23 -13.16 -16.81
CA LEU A 190 29.37 -12.42 -17.36
C LEU A 190 30.45 -12.08 -16.33
N ILE A 191 30.10 -11.98 -15.05
CA ILE A 191 30.99 -11.55 -13.96
C ILE A 191 31.02 -12.64 -12.87
N PRO A 192 31.96 -13.59 -12.94
CA PRO A 192 32.03 -14.72 -11.99
C PRO A 192 32.28 -14.34 -10.52
N ALA A 193 32.65 -13.08 -10.25
CA ALA A 193 32.83 -12.58 -8.89
C ALA A 193 31.51 -12.25 -8.19
N LEU A 194 30.38 -12.26 -8.91
CA LEU A 194 29.05 -11.97 -8.40
C LEU A 194 28.28 -13.28 -8.12
N HIS A 195 27.58 -13.29 -6.99
CA HIS A 195 26.76 -14.42 -6.56
C HIS A 195 25.28 -14.15 -6.84
N MET A 196 24.75 -14.80 -7.86
CA MET A 196 23.37 -14.63 -8.34
C MET A 196 22.34 -14.78 -7.23
N ASP A 197 22.47 -15.80 -6.37
CA ASP A 197 21.57 -16.09 -5.25
C ASP A 197 21.50 -14.92 -4.24
N LYS A 198 22.65 -14.28 -3.96
CA LYS A 198 22.72 -13.16 -3.00
C LYS A 198 22.09 -11.90 -3.55
N ILE A 199 22.32 -11.60 -4.81
CA ILE A 199 21.72 -10.44 -5.49
C ILE A 199 20.21 -10.63 -5.60
N LEU A 200 19.75 -11.80 -6.06
CA LEU A 200 18.32 -12.10 -6.17
C LEU A 200 17.59 -11.99 -4.83
N ILE A 201 18.17 -12.50 -3.73
CA ILE A 201 17.58 -12.38 -2.40
C ILE A 201 17.42 -10.89 -2.01
N GLY A 202 18.44 -10.06 -2.27
CA GLY A 202 18.37 -8.63 -2.01
C GLY A 202 17.23 -7.96 -2.75
N ASP A 203 17.08 -8.25 -4.03
CA ASP A 203 16.06 -7.66 -4.89
C ASP A 203 14.65 -8.20 -4.61
N ILE A 204 14.51 -9.48 -4.30
CA ILE A 204 13.25 -10.11 -3.89
C ILE A 204 12.68 -9.40 -2.66
N MET A 205 13.51 -9.02 -1.68
CA MET A 205 13.07 -8.34 -0.47
C MET A 205 12.40 -6.98 -0.73
N LEU A 206 12.70 -6.33 -1.85
CA LEU A 206 12.01 -5.10 -2.27
C LEU A 206 10.61 -5.35 -2.82
N LEU A 207 10.36 -6.55 -3.32
CA LEU A 207 9.14 -6.91 -4.05
C LEU A 207 8.15 -7.71 -3.19
N ILE A 208 8.62 -8.44 -2.20
CA ILE A 208 7.76 -9.27 -1.34
C ILE A 208 6.74 -8.42 -0.59
N PRO A 209 5.44 -8.78 -0.61
CA PRO A 209 4.37 -8.06 0.10
C PRO A 209 4.39 -8.35 1.61
N GLY A 210 5.54 -8.20 2.28
CA GLY A 210 5.72 -8.57 3.69
C GLY A 210 4.82 -7.82 4.65
N LEU A 211 4.70 -6.50 4.49
CA LEU A 211 3.83 -5.67 5.32
C LEU A 211 2.34 -6.01 5.12
N ALA A 212 1.93 -6.29 3.88
CA ALA A 212 0.55 -6.69 3.59
C ALA A 212 0.21 -8.03 4.25
N MET A 213 1.13 -9.00 4.22
CA MET A 213 0.97 -10.31 4.89
C MET A 213 0.91 -10.15 6.42
N THR A 214 1.81 -9.36 7.00
CA THR A 214 1.83 -9.11 8.45
C THR A 214 0.55 -8.43 8.92
N ASN A 215 0.08 -7.41 8.20
CA ASN A 215 -1.17 -6.72 8.51
C ASN A 215 -2.38 -7.65 8.33
N ALA A 216 -2.37 -8.55 7.35
CA ALA A 216 -3.42 -9.54 7.16
C ALA A 216 -3.53 -10.49 8.35
N ILE A 217 -2.40 -11.04 8.83
CA ILE A 217 -2.35 -11.89 10.03
C ILE A 217 -2.82 -11.12 11.25
N ARG A 218 -2.37 -9.89 11.43
CA ARG A 218 -2.79 -9.04 12.55
C ARG A 218 -4.28 -8.76 12.53
N ASN A 219 -4.88 -8.47 11.37
CA ASN A 219 -6.33 -8.30 11.25
C ASN A 219 -7.10 -9.55 11.71
N MET A 220 -6.62 -10.75 11.38
CA MET A 220 -7.23 -11.99 11.87
C MET A 220 -7.14 -12.11 13.40
N LEU A 221 -5.99 -11.76 13.99
CA LEU A 221 -5.78 -11.86 15.44
C LEU A 221 -6.64 -10.89 16.25
N VAL A 222 -6.98 -9.72 15.68
CA VAL A 222 -7.85 -8.73 16.34
C VAL A 222 -9.34 -8.92 16.03
N GLY A 223 -9.72 -10.01 15.36
CA GLY A 223 -11.12 -10.36 15.10
C GLY A 223 -11.65 -9.95 13.71
N ASN A 224 -10.88 -9.20 12.91
CA ASN A 224 -11.24 -8.84 11.54
C ASN A 224 -10.90 -9.98 10.56
N THR A 225 -11.39 -11.17 10.85
CA THR A 225 -10.98 -12.41 10.17
C THR A 225 -11.24 -12.40 8.68
N ILE A 226 -12.43 -11.95 8.23
CA ILE A 226 -12.79 -11.91 6.81
C ILE A 226 -11.79 -11.05 6.03
N SER A 227 -11.53 -9.84 6.52
CA SER A 227 -10.59 -8.90 5.90
C SER A 227 -9.16 -9.42 5.93
N GLY A 228 -8.76 -10.07 7.01
CA GLY A 228 -7.45 -10.69 7.15
C GLY A 228 -7.24 -11.82 6.14
N VAL A 229 -8.22 -12.73 6.00
CA VAL A 229 -8.15 -13.85 5.05
C VAL A 229 -8.08 -13.36 3.60
N VAL A 230 -8.91 -12.39 3.23
CA VAL A 230 -8.90 -11.81 1.87
C VAL A 230 -7.55 -11.18 1.55
N ARG A 231 -7.03 -10.33 2.45
CA ARG A 231 -5.70 -9.68 2.26
C ARG A 231 -4.55 -10.68 2.25
N LEU A 232 -4.63 -11.74 3.05
CA LEU A 232 -3.62 -12.80 3.03
C LEU A 232 -3.63 -13.55 1.69
N ALA A 233 -4.80 -13.93 1.20
CA ALA A 233 -4.95 -14.60 -0.09
C ALA A 233 -4.41 -13.73 -1.24
N GLU A 234 -4.74 -12.45 -1.29
CA GLU A 234 -4.18 -11.49 -2.26
C GLU A 234 -2.65 -11.46 -2.20
N SER A 235 -2.09 -11.33 -0.98
CA SER A 235 -0.64 -11.26 -0.78
C SER A 235 0.07 -12.56 -1.21
N LEU A 236 -0.54 -13.72 -0.97
CA LEU A 236 -0.01 -15.01 -1.42
C LEU A 236 -0.02 -15.13 -2.94
N ILE A 237 -1.07 -14.66 -3.62
CA ILE A 237 -1.13 -14.62 -5.08
C ILE A 237 -0.03 -13.72 -5.64
N TRP A 238 0.23 -12.56 -5.02
CA TRP A 238 1.31 -11.65 -5.43
C TRP A 238 2.69 -12.29 -5.23
N ALA A 239 2.90 -12.97 -4.10
CA ALA A 239 4.15 -13.69 -3.83
C ALA A 239 4.36 -14.85 -4.80
N ALA A 240 3.30 -15.60 -5.14
CA ALA A 240 3.37 -16.67 -6.13
C ALA A 240 3.70 -16.14 -7.53
N ALA A 241 3.16 -14.99 -7.93
CA ALA A 241 3.49 -14.35 -9.20
C ALA A 241 4.98 -13.92 -9.25
N LEU A 242 5.50 -13.34 -8.15
CA LEU A 242 6.91 -13.00 -8.03
C LEU A 242 7.81 -14.24 -8.15
N ALA A 243 7.50 -15.29 -7.39
CA ALA A 243 8.24 -16.55 -7.44
C ALA A 243 8.21 -17.18 -8.84
N GLY A 244 7.05 -17.18 -9.50
CA GLY A 244 6.87 -17.67 -10.85
C GLY A 244 7.74 -16.90 -11.87
N GLY A 245 7.79 -15.58 -11.80
CA GLY A 245 8.61 -14.76 -12.68
C GLY A 245 10.11 -15.02 -12.50
N PHE A 246 10.58 -15.08 -11.26
CA PHE A 246 11.99 -15.45 -10.97
C PHE A 246 12.30 -16.88 -11.41
N MET A 247 11.40 -17.84 -11.17
CA MET A 247 11.61 -19.23 -11.60
C MET A 247 11.76 -19.34 -13.11
N VAL A 248 10.89 -18.68 -13.87
CA VAL A 248 10.99 -18.64 -15.35
C VAL A 248 12.31 -18.00 -15.80
N ALA A 249 12.72 -16.89 -15.15
CA ALA A 249 14.01 -16.26 -15.44
C ALA A 249 15.19 -17.20 -15.23
N LEU A 250 15.22 -17.92 -14.10
CA LEU A 250 16.27 -18.89 -13.76
C LEU A 250 16.34 -20.04 -14.76
N VAL A 251 15.19 -20.56 -15.20
CA VAL A 251 15.16 -21.62 -16.23
C VAL A 251 15.72 -21.10 -17.55
N ILE A 252 15.33 -19.89 -17.97
CA ILE A 252 15.85 -19.30 -19.22
C ILE A 252 17.35 -19.09 -19.12
N VAL A 253 17.86 -18.51 -18.04
CA VAL A 253 19.29 -18.28 -17.83
C VAL A 253 20.06 -19.60 -17.77
N GLY A 254 19.54 -20.64 -17.12
CA GLY A 254 20.14 -21.96 -17.07
C GLY A 254 20.17 -22.71 -18.41
N LEU A 255 19.39 -22.26 -19.41
CA LEU A 255 19.41 -22.80 -20.78
C LEU A 255 20.39 -22.03 -21.69
N LEU A 256 20.92 -20.89 -21.24
CA LEU A 256 21.94 -20.14 -21.98
C LEU A 256 23.31 -20.83 -21.79
N PRO A 257 24.12 -20.97 -22.89
CA PRO A 257 25.41 -21.65 -22.87
C PRO A 257 26.44 -20.89 -22.04
#